data_91839a2b687e0aa481685a25db30d144
#
_entry.id   91839a2b687e0aa481685a25db30d144
#
_cell.length_a   1.000
_cell.length_b   1.000
_cell.length_c   1.000
_cell.angle_alpha   90.00
_cell.angle_beta   90.00
_cell.angle_gamma   90.00
#
_symmetry.space_group_name_H-M   'P 1'
#
loop_
_entity.id
_entity.type
_entity.pdbx_description
1 polymer ?
#
loop_
_entity_poly.entity_id
_entity_poly.type
_entity_poly.pdbx_seq_one_letter_code
_entity_poly.pdbx_strand_id
1 'polypeptide(L)'
;RIDHILGLFRLWWVPVGLGPRMGTYIRYDHEAMVGILALEAHRAGALVVGEDLGTVEPWVRAYLRERGIMGTSVLWFENGENGNPLPPEQWREYAMSSVATHDLPPTTGYLAGDHVEVRHELGLLTESLEHERAEVARQTATWIAILRERGVLVGDDPSEEDIVLAMHRMLTR
;
A
#
# COMPACT_ATOMS: atom_id res chain seq x y z
N ARG A 1 4.79 6.16 12.47
CA ARG A 1 4.52 4.97 11.65
C ARG A 1 5.56 3.90 11.94
N ILE A 2 5.13 2.64 12.01
CA ILE A 2 5.97 1.45 12.09
C ILE A 2 5.84 0.71 10.77
N ASP A 3 6.97 0.58 10.09
CA ASP A 3 7.06 -0.14 8.86
C ASP A 3 7.06 -1.65 9.11
N HIS A 4 6.41 -2.43 8.22
CA HIS A 4 6.27 -3.87 8.36
C HIS A 4 5.90 -4.32 9.78
N ILE A 5 4.77 -3.84 10.29
CA ILE A 5 4.34 -4.13 11.69
C ILE A 5 4.20 -5.63 11.97
N LEU A 6 4.02 -6.44 10.92
CA LEU A 6 4.01 -7.90 11.01
C LEU A 6 5.31 -8.48 11.57
N GLY A 7 6.41 -7.73 11.49
CA GLY A 7 7.68 -8.07 12.12
C GLY A 7 7.61 -8.22 13.63
N LEU A 8 6.59 -7.63 14.28
CA LEU A 8 6.32 -7.85 15.72
C LEU A 8 5.64 -9.21 16.00
N PHE A 9 5.08 -9.84 14.97
CA PHE A 9 4.37 -11.12 15.08
C PHE A 9 5.21 -12.30 14.62
N ARG A 10 5.87 -12.15 13.45
CA ARG A 10 6.73 -13.16 12.86
C ARG A 10 7.67 -12.57 11.81
N LEU A 11 8.84 -13.18 11.66
CA LEU A 11 9.76 -12.90 10.55
C LEU A 11 10.21 -14.19 9.89
N TRP A 12 10.52 -14.11 8.59
CA TRP A 12 11.09 -15.20 7.83
C TRP A 12 12.61 -15.25 8.09
N TRP A 13 13.06 -16.29 8.73
CA TRP A 13 14.47 -16.50 9.04
C TRP A 13 15.08 -17.52 8.10
N VAL A 14 16.22 -17.17 7.52
CA VAL A 14 17.00 -18.05 6.65
C VAL A 14 18.33 -18.35 7.34
N PRO A 15 18.72 -19.62 7.51
CA PRO A 15 20.03 -19.96 8.05
C PRO A 15 21.15 -19.41 7.16
N VAL A 16 22.23 -18.94 7.80
CA VAL A 16 23.39 -18.40 7.09
C VAL A 16 23.94 -19.43 6.11
N GLY A 17 24.17 -19.01 4.86
CA GLY A 17 24.71 -19.86 3.80
C GLY A 17 23.67 -20.70 3.06
N LEU A 18 22.39 -20.66 3.43
CA LEU A 18 21.31 -21.32 2.71
C LEU A 18 20.50 -20.34 1.87
N GLY A 19 19.81 -20.85 0.86
CA GLY A 19 18.93 -20.05 0.00
C GLY A 19 17.61 -19.70 0.72
N PRO A 20 16.86 -18.67 0.20
CA PRO A 20 15.66 -18.17 0.85
C PRO A 20 14.55 -19.21 1.02
N ARG A 21 14.51 -20.25 0.18
CA ARG A 21 13.53 -21.35 0.28
C ARG A 21 13.76 -22.27 1.51
N MET A 22 14.90 -22.17 2.13
CA MET A 22 15.29 -23.00 3.29
C MET A 22 14.99 -22.29 4.62
N GLY A 23 14.29 -21.20 4.58
CA GLY A 23 13.86 -20.47 5.76
C GLY A 23 12.60 -21.02 6.40
N THR A 24 12.26 -20.43 7.53
CA THR A 24 11.01 -20.68 8.25
C THR A 24 10.54 -19.41 8.96
N TYR A 25 9.23 -19.31 9.24
CA TYR A 25 8.72 -18.23 10.09
C TYR A 25 9.03 -18.51 11.55
N ILE A 26 9.70 -17.57 12.19
CA ILE A 26 9.87 -17.52 13.64
C ILE A 26 8.83 -16.57 14.21
N ARG A 27 8.02 -17.06 15.14
CA ARG A 27 7.02 -16.26 15.85
C ARG A 27 7.63 -15.57 17.06
N TYR A 28 7.17 -14.36 17.32
CA TYR A 28 7.59 -13.55 18.45
C TYR A 28 6.46 -13.45 19.49
N ASP A 29 6.81 -13.02 20.68
CA ASP A 29 5.84 -12.61 21.71
C ASP A 29 5.21 -11.26 21.33
N HIS A 30 4.29 -11.32 20.37
CA HIS A 30 3.60 -10.15 19.86
C HIS A 30 2.70 -9.49 20.92
N GLU A 31 2.22 -10.25 21.92
CA GLU A 31 1.39 -9.70 22.99
C GLU A 31 2.19 -8.70 23.83
N ALA A 32 3.39 -9.08 24.24
CA ALA A 32 4.29 -8.19 24.97
C ALA A 32 4.73 -7.01 24.12
N MET A 33 5.17 -7.25 22.86
CA MET A 33 5.73 -6.21 22.00
C MET A 33 4.66 -5.17 21.61
N VAL A 34 3.49 -5.60 21.16
CA VAL A 34 2.39 -4.71 20.80
C VAL A 34 1.77 -4.05 22.04
N GLY A 35 1.72 -4.76 23.16
CA GLY A 35 1.25 -4.22 24.43
C GLY A 35 2.13 -3.05 24.93
N ILE A 36 3.45 -3.19 24.87
CA ILE A 36 4.41 -2.12 25.22
C ILE A 36 4.23 -0.94 24.26
N LEU A 37 4.13 -1.20 22.96
CA LEU A 37 3.91 -0.15 21.96
C LEU A 37 2.63 0.63 22.22
N ALA A 38 1.51 -0.04 22.49
CA ALA A 38 0.24 0.60 22.78
C ALA A 38 0.30 1.42 24.09
N LEU A 39 0.97 0.88 25.13
CA LEU A 39 1.17 1.58 26.41
C LEU A 39 1.97 2.87 26.22
N GLU A 40 3.10 2.82 25.51
CA GLU A 40 3.95 3.98 25.30
C GLU A 40 3.30 5.01 24.38
N ALA A 41 2.54 4.57 23.37
CA ALA A 41 1.73 5.46 22.54
C ALA A 41 0.68 6.21 23.39
N HIS A 42 -0.01 5.48 24.28
CA HIS A 42 -0.99 6.11 25.20
C HIS A 42 -0.33 7.13 26.12
N ARG A 43 0.81 6.79 26.74
CA ARG A 43 1.56 7.70 27.62
C ARG A 43 2.04 8.96 26.90
N ALA A 44 2.44 8.81 25.63
CA ALA A 44 2.90 9.92 24.80
C ALA A 44 1.76 10.74 24.15
N GLY A 45 0.51 10.32 24.28
CA GLY A 45 -0.62 10.90 23.54
C GLY A 45 -0.44 10.80 22.03
N ALA A 46 0.24 9.74 21.54
CA ALA A 46 0.58 9.54 20.15
C ALA A 46 -0.35 8.55 19.43
N LEU A 47 -0.58 8.79 18.15
CA LEU A 47 -1.20 7.80 17.25
C LEU A 47 -0.12 6.88 16.68
N VAL A 48 -0.43 5.58 16.61
CA VAL A 48 0.44 4.60 15.96
C VAL A 48 -0.24 4.09 14.70
N VAL A 49 0.52 4.12 13.61
CA VAL A 49 0.13 3.53 12.33
C VAL A 49 1.10 2.39 12.05
N GLY A 50 0.57 1.18 11.90
CA GLY A 50 1.32 0.01 11.48
C GLY A 50 1.14 -0.23 9.98
N GLU A 51 2.24 -0.34 9.25
CA GLU A 51 2.18 -0.80 7.87
C GLU A 51 1.88 -2.30 7.89
N ASP A 52 0.70 -2.67 7.38
CA ASP A 52 0.14 -4.03 7.37
C ASP A 52 -0.26 -4.45 5.95
N LEU A 53 0.56 -4.05 4.97
CA LEU A 53 0.40 -4.44 3.56
C LEU A 53 0.91 -5.87 3.32
N GLY A 54 0.54 -6.42 2.17
CA GLY A 54 0.95 -7.77 1.75
C GLY A 54 0.12 -8.88 2.39
N THR A 55 0.74 -10.04 2.57
CA THR A 55 0.06 -11.24 3.10
C THR A 55 -0.08 -11.16 4.61
N VAL A 56 -1.24 -10.74 5.07
CA VAL A 56 -1.58 -10.55 6.49
C VAL A 56 -2.67 -11.51 6.90
N GLU A 57 -2.46 -12.20 8.01
CA GLU A 57 -3.50 -13.04 8.61
C GLU A 57 -4.65 -12.16 9.14
N PRO A 58 -5.91 -12.47 8.84
CA PRO A 58 -7.05 -11.61 9.21
C PRO A 58 -7.12 -11.23 10.68
N TRP A 59 -6.75 -12.15 11.58
CA TRP A 59 -6.74 -11.92 13.03
C TRP A 59 -5.74 -10.85 13.47
N VAL A 60 -4.63 -10.65 12.73
CA VAL A 60 -3.61 -9.65 13.07
C VAL A 60 -4.17 -8.24 12.95
N ARG A 61 -4.93 -7.97 11.88
CA ARG A 61 -5.57 -6.66 11.69
C ARG A 61 -6.61 -6.36 12.79
N ALA A 62 -7.40 -7.36 13.17
CA ALA A 62 -8.34 -7.23 14.27
C ALA A 62 -7.61 -6.96 15.60
N TYR A 63 -6.55 -7.73 15.87
CA TYR A 63 -5.71 -7.60 17.07
C TYR A 63 -5.08 -6.20 17.20
N LEU A 64 -4.53 -5.64 16.11
CA LEU A 64 -3.95 -4.30 16.10
C LEU A 64 -5.02 -3.22 16.32
N ARG A 65 -6.17 -3.34 15.64
CA ARG A 65 -7.30 -2.42 15.80
C ARG A 65 -7.82 -2.36 17.23
N GLU A 66 -7.99 -3.50 17.89
CA GLU A 66 -8.42 -3.58 19.29
C GLU A 66 -7.46 -2.87 20.26
N ARG A 67 -6.20 -2.70 19.85
CA ARG A 67 -5.14 -2.02 20.63
C ARG A 67 -4.88 -0.58 20.19
N GLY A 68 -5.77 -0.03 19.37
CA GLY A 68 -5.68 1.36 18.94
C GLY A 68 -4.56 1.61 17.91
N ILE A 69 -4.06 0.58 17.23
CA ILE A 69 -3.05 0.70 16.18
C ILE A 69 -3.75 0.70 14.83
N MET A 70 -3.61 1.81 14.09
CA MET A 70 -4.19 1.98 12.76
C MET A 70 -3.42 1.15 11.73
N GLY A 71 -4.13 0.64 10.73
CA GLY A 71 -3.50 0.03 9.56
C GLY A 71 -3.07 1.04 8.50
N THR A 72 -2.70 0.55 7.33
CA THR A 72 -2.35 1.36 6.15
C THR A 72 -3.19 0.93 4.95
N SER A 73 -3.81 1.89 4.26
CA SER A 73 -4.47 1.71 2.97
C SER A 73 -3.73 2.50 1.91
N VAL A 74 -3.41 1.86 0.80
CA VAL A 74 -2.69 2.49 -0.32
C VAL A 74 -3.55 2.43 -1.57
N LEU A 75 -3.77 3.58 -2.20
CA LEU A 75 -4.66 3.75 -3.33
C LEU A 75 -4.50 2.67 -4.40
N TRP A 76 -3.27 2.32 -4.75
CA TRP A 76 -2.96 1.33 -5.77
C TRP A 76 -3.38 -0.11 -5.41
N PHE A 77 -3.59 -0.40 -4.13
CA PHE A 77 -3.89 -1.74 -3.63
C PHE A 77 -5.35 -1.93 -3.21
N GLU A 78 -6.12 -0.85 -3.13
CA GLU A 78 -7.53 -0.91 -2.76
C GLU A 78 -8.39 -1.26 -3.99
N ASN A 79 -8.39 -2.54 -4.34
CA ASN A 79 -9.13 -3.09 -5.48
C ASN A 79 -10.17 -4.11 -5.01
N GLY A 80 -11.29 -4.15 -5.72
CA GLY A 80 -12.32 -5.17 -5.53
C GLY A 80 -11.92 -6.52 -6.14
N GLU A 81 -12.75 -7.53 -5.93
CA GLU A 81 -12.55 -8.89 -6.46
C GLU A 81 -12.42 -8.94 -7.99
N ASN A 82 -13.01 -7.98 -8.68
CA ASN A 82 -12.93 -7.82 -10.13
C ASN A 82 -11.67 -7.08 -10.61
N GLY A 83 -10.76 -6.72 -9.70
CA GLY A 83 -9.54 -5.98 -9.99
C GLY A 83 -9.74 -4.48 -10.25
N ASN A 84 -10.97 -3.97 -10.17
CA ASN A 84 -11.23 -2.54 -10.31
C ASN A 84 -10.98 -1.80 -8.98
N PRO A 85 -10.55 -0.53 -9.03
CA PRO A 85 -10.37 0.28 -7.84
C PRO A 85 -11.63 0.38 -7.00
N LEU A 86 -11.49 0.18 -5.70
CA LEU A 86 -12.58 0.38 -4.74
C LEU A 86 -12.78 1.88 -4.49
N PRO A 87 -14.03 2.33 -4.37
CA PRO A 87 -14.31 3.67 -3.93
C PRO A 87 -13.85 3.89 -2.48
N PRO A 88 -13.32 5.08 -2.12
CA PRO A 88 -12.78 5.34 -0.79
C PRO A 88 -13.73 5.02 0.37
N GLU A 89 -15.02 5.12 0.15
CA GLU A 89 -16.06 4.78 1.14
C GLU A 89 -16.11 3.29 1.53
N GLN A 90 -15.48 2.44 0.71
CA GLN A 90 -15.37 1.01 0.95
C GLN A 90 -14.01 0.61 1.54
N TRP A 91 -13.09 1.57 1.70
CA TRP A 91 -11.79 1.30 2.30
C TRP A 91 -11.91 1.08 3.81
N ARG A 92 -10.85 0.56 4.39
CA ARG A 92 -10.79 0.37 5.84
C ARG A 92 -10.90 1.71 6.57
N GLU A 93 -11.89 1.84 7.44
CA GLU A 93 -12.11 3.04 8.23
C GLU A 93 -10.93 3.36 9.17
N TYR A 94 -10.35 2.31 9.80
CA TYR A 94 -9.29 2.47 10.79
C TYR A 94 -7.90 2.24 10.14
N ALA A 95 -7.54 3.10 9.22
CA ALA A 95 -6.27 3.08 8.49
C ALA A 95 -5.81 4.48 8.10
N MET A 96 -4.51 4.65 7.98
CA MET A 96 -3.92 5.80 7.31
C MET A 96 -3.96 5.55 5.81
N SER A 97 -4.67 6.39 5.08
CA SER A 97 -4.73 6.32 3.62
C SER A 97 -3.63 7.14 2.97
N SER A 98 -3.00 6.59 1.94
CA SER A 98 -1.99 7.27 1.13
C SER A 98 -2.11 6.89 -0.35
N VAL A 99 -1.61 7.74 -1.25
CA VAL A 99 -1.55 7.41 -2.67
C VAL A 99 -0.49 6.36 -2.93
N ALA A 100 0.71 6.53 -2.35
CA ALA A 100 1.86 5.65 -2.50
C ALA A 100 2.59 5.47 -1.17
N THR A 101 3.61 4.61 -1.17
CA THR A 101 4.55 4.40 -0.05
C THR A 101 5.98 4.62 -0.53
N HIS A 102 6.95 4.61 0.39
CA HIS A 102 8.38 4.69 0.07
C HIS A 102 8.91 3.48 -0.71
N ASP A 103 8.16 2.37 -0.76
CA ASP A 103 8.50 1.15 -1.50
C ASP A 103 7.95 1.15 -2.94
N LEU A 104 7.18 2.18 -3.29
CA LEU A 104 6.60 2.33 -4.61
C LEU A 104 7.27 3.46 -5.37
N PRO A 105 7.27 3.42 -6.72
CA PRO A 105 7.69 4.56 -7.53
C PRO A 105 6.93 5.83 -7.12
N PRO A 106 7.52 7.03 -7.29
CA PRO A 106 6.78 8.27 -7.16
C PRO A 106 5.50 8.23 -7.99
N THR A 107 4.44 8.87 -7.50
CA THR A 107 3.11 8.79 -8.15
C THR A 107 3.15 9.20 -9.61
N THR A 108 3.90 10.25 -9.96
CA THR A 108 4.12 10.69 -11.34
C THR A 108 4.79 9.62 -12.18
N GLY A 109 5.91 9.06 -11.72
CA GLY A 109 6.61 7.97 -12.41
C GLY A 109 5.79 6.69 -12.53
N TYR A 110 4.90 6.42 -11.56
CA TYR A 110 3.97 5.29 -11.66
C TYR A 110 2.95 5.51 -12.78
N LEU A 111 2.37 6.71 -12.86
CA LEU A 111 1.42 7.10 -13.91
C LEU A 111 2.07 7.13 -15.30
N ALA A 112 3.33 7.57 -15.38
CA ALA A 112 4.11 7.58 -16.62
C ALA A 112 4.59 6.18 -17.06
N GLY A 113 4.57 5.18 -16.15
CA GLY A 113 5.05 3.83 -16.43
C GLY A 113 6.55 3.64 -16.29
N ASP A 114 7.28 4.54 -15.64
CA ASP A 114 8.75 4.48 -15.46
C ASP A 114 9.18 3.15 -14.84
N HIS A 115 8.38 2.60 -13.94
CA HIS A 115 8.65 1.31 -13.30
C HIS A 115 8.64 0.13 -14.29
N VAL A 116 7.91 0.23 -15.40
CA VAL A 116 7.89 -0.79 -16.45
C VAL A 116 9.21 -0.77 -17.21
N GLU A 117 9.70 0.43 -17.55
CA GLU A 117 10.98 0.58 -18.25
C GLU A 117 12.14 0.05 -17.39
N VAL A 118 12.19 0.42 -16.12
CA VAL A 118 13.22 -0.08 -15.17
C VAL A 118 13.15 -1.61 -15.05
N ARG A 119 11.96 -2.19 -14.91
CA ARG A 119 11.80 -3.66 -14.85
C ARG A 119 12.21 -4.33 -16.16
N HIS A 120 11.95 -3.69 -17.30
CA HIS A 120 12.39 -4.19 -18.61
C HIS A 120 13.91 -4.23 -18.69
N GLU A 121 14.60 -3.13 -18.36
CA GLU A 121 16.06 -3.04 -18.38
C GLU A 121 16.72 -4.08 -17.45
N LEU A 122 16.08 -4.40 -16.33
CA LEU A 122 16.55 -5.40 -15.37
C LEU A 122 16.16 -6.85 -15.74
N GLY A 123 15.43 -7.06 -16.82
CA GLY A 123 14.94 -8.39 -17.22
C GLY A 123 13.93 -9.01 -16.23
N LEU A 124 13.14 -8.18 -15.55
CA LEU A 124 12.19 -8.58 -14.50
C LEU A 124 10.73 -8.61 -14.99
N LEU A 125 10.45 -8.30 -16.25
CA LEU A 125 9.10 -8.42 -16.79
C LEU A 125 8.71 -9.89 -16.95
N THR A 126 7.46 -10.18 -16.65
CA THR A 126 6.84 -11.50 -16.85
C THR A 126 6.05 -11.58 -18.14
N GLU A 127 5.60 -10.43 -18.63
CA GLU A 127 4.88 -10.25 -19.88
C GLU A 127 5.70 -9.39 -20.86
N SER A 128 5.20 -9.20 -22.09
CA SER A 128 5.89 -8.33 -23.05
C SER A 128 5.86 -6.86 -22.60
N LEU A 129 6.88 -6.10 -22.99
CA LEU A 129 6.96 -4.67 -22.72
C LEU A 129 5.73 -3.89 -23.22
N GLU A 130 5.23 -4.27 -24.40
CA GLU A 130 4.01 -3.69 -24.98
C GLU A 130 2.79 -3.96 -24.10
N HIS A 131 2.65 -5.16 -23.58
CA HIS A 131 1.55 -5.54 -22.71
C HIS A 131 1.58 -4.74 -21.40
N GLU A 132 2.73 -4.68 -20.75
CA GLU A 132 2.90 -3.94 -19.49
C GLU A 132 2.63 -2.42 -19.67
N ARG A 133 3.10 -1.83 -20.77
CA ARG A 133 2.79 -0.42 -21.11
C ARG A 133 1.31 -0.19 -21.35
N ALA A 134 0.64 -1.07 -22.07
CA ALA A 134 -0.79 -0.99 -22.32
C ALA A 134 -1.59 -1.10 -21.03
N GLU A 135 -1.16 -1.96 -20.12
CA GLU A 135 -1.80 -2.13 -18.81
C GLU A 135 -1.67 -0.86 -17.95
N VAL A 136 -0.48 -0.23 -17.89
CA VAL A 136 -0.30 1.07 -17.21
C VAL A 136 -1.20 2.15 -17.81
N ALA A 137 -1.25 2.25 -19.14
CA ALA A 137 -2.11 3.23 -19.81
C ALA A 137 -3.60 3.00 -19.48
N ARG A 138 -4.04 1.73 -19.45
CA ARG A 138 -5.41 1.36 -19.07
C ARG A 138 -5.70 1.74 -17.61
N GLN A 139 -4.80 1.43 -16.69
CA GLN A 139 -4.95 1.77 -15.27
C GLN A 139 -5.00 3.28 -15.05
N THR A 140 -4.10 4.03 -15.70
CA THR A 140 -4.07 5.50 -15.62
C THR A 140 -5.38 6.09 -16.14
N ALA A 141 -5.89 5.61 -17.29
CA ALA A 141 -7.16 6.05 -17.83
C ALA A 141 -8.33 5.75 -16.88
N THR A 142 -8.32 4.59 -16.24
CA THR A 142 -9.33 4.20 -15.23
C THR A 142 -9.32 5.17 -14.04
N TRP A 143 -8.14 5.51 -13.51
CA TRP A 143 -8.02 6.47 -12.42
C TRP A 143 -8.48 7.86 -12.81
N ILE A 144 -8.11 8.35 -14.00
CA ILE A 144 -8.58 9.65 -14.51
C ILE A 144 -10.11 9.69 -14.59
N ALA A 145 -10.73 8.61 -15.07
CA ALA A 145 -12.19 8.51 -15.14
C ALA A 145 -12.84 8.59 -13.75
N ILE A 146 -12.32 7.83 -12.79
CA ILE A 146 -12.80 7.84 -11.40
C ILE A 146 -12.65 9.23 -10.77
N LEU A 147 -11.50 9.89 -10.94
CA LEU A 147 -11.25 11.22 -10.38
C LEU A 147 -12.18 12.28 -10.96
N ARG A 148 -12.52 12.17 -12.26
CA ARG A 148 -13.49 13.04 -12.93
C ARG A 148 -14.92 12.78 -12.45
N GLU A 149 -15.33 11.52 -12.37
CA GLU A 149 -16.66 11.13 -11.86
C GLU A 149 -16.89 11.66 -10.45
N ARG A 150 -15.85 11.65 -9.62
CA ARG A 150 -15.89 12.18 -8.26
C ARG A 150 -15.76 13.71 -8.16
N GLY A 151 -15.56 14.38 -9.26
CA GLY A 151 -15.45 15.85 -9.32
C GLY A 151 -14.21 16.39 -8.59
N VAL A 152 -13.16 15.57 -8.43
CA VAL A 152 -11.87 16.00 -7.84
C VAL A 152 -10.85 16.38 -8.90
N LEU A 153 -11.04 15.92 -10.14
CA LEU A 153 -10.25 16.29 -11.32
C LEU A 153 -11.14 17.04 -12.32
N VAL A 154 -10.72 18.25 -12.68
CA VAL A 154 -11.47 19.15 -13.58
C VAL A 154 -10.61 19.43 -14.82
N GLY A 155 -11.28 19.67 -15.94
CA GLY A 155 -10.63 20.01 -17.23
C GLY A 155 -10.48 18.81 -18.16
N ASP A 156 -10.34 19.11 -19.46
CA ASP A 156 -10.28 18.09 -20.51
C ASP A 156 -8.86 17.54 -20.69
N ASP A 157 -7.84 18.37 -20.41
CA ASP A 157 -6.42 18.02 -20.54
C ASP A 157 -5.66 18.32 -19.22
N PRO A 158 -5.85 17.49 -18.18
CA PRO A 158 -5.21 17.71 -16.88
C PRO A 158 -3.71 17.40 -16.96
N SER A 159 -2.90 18.26 -16.34
CA SER A 159 -1.47 17.97 -16.14
C SER A 159 -1.26 16.79 -15.18
N GLU A 160 -0.05 16.22 -15.17
CA GLU A 160 0.32 15.18 -14.21
C GLU A 160 0.14 15.67 -12.76
N GLU A 161 0.51 16.93 -12.49
CA GLU A 161 0.36 17.55 -11.17
C GLU A 161 -1.13 17.62 -10.76
N ASP A 162 -2.02 17.97 -11.68
CA ASP A 162 -3.47 17.99 -11.44
C ASP A 162 -4.00 16.61 -11.08
N ILE A 163 -3.52 15.57 -11.77
CA ILE A 163 -3.92 14.18 -11.50
C ILE A 163 -3.43 13.75 -10.11
N VAL A 164 -2.16 13.98 -9.78
CA VAL A 164 -1.59 13.65 -8.47
C VAL A 164 -2.33 14.38 -7.36
N LEU A 165 -2.60 15.68 -7.52
CA LEU A 165 -3.35 16.47 -6.56
C LEU A 165 -4.79 15.96 -6.39
N ALA A 166 -5.44 15.57 -7.48
CA ALA A 166 -6.78 14.98 -7.44
C ALA A 166 -6.80 13.65 -6.70
N MET A 167 -5.78 12.79 -6.87
CA MET A 167 -5.63 11.55 -6.10
C MET A 167 -5.55 11.82 -4.61
N HIS A 168 -4.73 12.79 -4.18
CA HIS A 168 -4.64 13.16 -2.77
C HIS A 168 -5.96 13.75 -2.24
N ARG A 169 -6.64 14.59 -3.02
CA ARG A 169 -7.96 15.13 -2.65
C ARG A 169 -9.01 14.04 -2.50
N MET A 170 -8.95 12.99 -3.30
CA MET A 170 -9.88 11.87 -3.18
C MET A 170 -9.75 11.15 -1.82
N LEU A 171 -8.54 11.07 -1.25
CA LEU A 171 -8.30 10.43 0.05
C LEU A 171 -8.89 11.20 1.24
N THR A 172 -9.25 12.47 1.07
CA THR A 172 -9.75 13.34 2.14
C THR A 172 -11.28 13.50 2.14
N ARG A 173 -11.98 12.77 1.30
CA ARG A 173 -13.44 12.89 1.14
C ARG A 173 -14.21 11.69 1.64
#